data_8f1c95b3093a4d212c2b292a8ace3d8f
#
_entry.id   8f1c95b3093a4d212c2b292a8ace3d8f
#
_cell.length_a   1.000
_cell.length_b   1.000
_cell.length_c   1.000
_cell.angle_alpha   90.00
_cell.angle_beta   90.00
_cell.angle_gamma   90.00
#
_symmetry.space_group_name_H-M   'P 1'
#
loop_
_entity.id
_entity.type
_entity.pdbx_description
1 polymer ?
#
loop_
_entity_poly.entity_id
_entity_poly.type
_entity_poly.pdbx_seq_one_letter_code
_entity_poly.pdbx_strand_id
1 'polypeptide(L)'
;MTLIETHENLTQIHKQAVLDFEQKRSSPDFQIQGSDELKAPTEKEVRVVLRNSGVIDPYDIHEYIAKDGYLAIGKALQSMTPEEVIDEVLASGLLGRGGAGFPAGLKWRFARGAQGSPKFMICNADEGDPGAFMNRLLLETDPHAVIEGMLIGAYAVGSSQGYIYCRAEYPQAVKTMIHAIEQAREAGLLGNNILGSNFSFDLEVRMGAGAFVCGEETALMSSVEGRRGEPRPRPPFPAQSGLWRKPTNINNVETYGNVPQIILKGAEWFASMGTENCKGSKTFALAGDLNKPGLIEVPFGITLREIIFDVGGGIKDGKGFKAVQTGGPMGGCLPEKYLDIPVDYKSLTAAGSIMGSGGMIVMDEDTCMVDIARFFMEFTQDESCGKCVPCRVGTRRILEILTRICNGEGREGDLELLETLCREIIQDSLCGLGQGAPNPVLSTLEHFRDEYEAHIYEKRCPAKTCRALIKFVINEENCTGCTLCAINCPVNAITGERKKVHVIDPDICTRCGICESVCNFNAVDII
;
A
#
# COMPACT_ATOMS: atom_id res chain seq x y z
N MET A 1 -12.76 16.56 -29.42
CA MET A 1 -11.37 16.05 -29.41
C MET A 1 -11.02 15.54 -30.81
N THR A 2 -9.77 15.70 -31.28
CA THR A 2 -9.37 15.19 -32.60
C THR A 2 -9.22 13.68 -32.53
N LEU A 3 -9.92 12.94 -33.42
CA LEU A 3 -9.85 11.49 -33.48
C LEU A 3 -8.47 11.03 -33.93
N ILE A 4 -7.86 10.08 -33.21
CA ILE A 4 -6.55 9.51 -33.49
C ILE A 4 -6.76 8.17 -34.22
N GLU A 5 -6.86 8.25 -35.54
CA GLU A 5 -7.22 7.09 -36.37
C GLU A 5 -6.02 6.22 -36.76
N THR A 6 -4.80 6.79 -36.72
CA THR A 6 -3.58 6.09 -37.15
C THR A 6 -2.39 6.49 -36.29
N HIS A 7 -1.32 5.69 -36.34
CA HIS A 7 -0.05 6.00 -35.70
C HIS A 7 0.56 7.32 -36.22
N GLU A 8 0.37 7.65 -37.51
CA GLU A 8 0.85 8.90 -38.08
C GLU A 8 0.13 10.10 -37.46
N ASN A 9 -1.20 10.00 -37.30
CA ASN A 9 -1.98 11.03 -36.61
C ASN A 9 -1.53 11.20 -35.15
N LEU A 10 -1.28 10.10 -34.42
CA LEU A 10 -0.77 10.15 -33.06
C LEU A 10 0.58 10.87 -33.00
N THR A 11 1.49 10.56 -33.94
CA THR A 11 2.81 11.22 -34.00
C THR A 11 2.70 12.72 -34.29
N GLN A 12 1.74 13.15 -35.14
CA GLN A 12 1.52 14.57 -35.41
C GLN A 12 0.92 15.30 -34.20
N ILE A 13 -0.09 14.68 -33.55
CA ILE A 13 -0.72 15.20 -32.34
C ILE A 13 0.31 15.32 -31.21
N HIS A 14 1.17 14.31 -31.04
CA HIS A 14 2.25 14.35 -30.05
C HIS A 14 3.17 15.57 -30.26
N LYS A 15 3.64 15.79 -31.49
CA LYS A 15 4.48 16.97 -31.79
C LYS A 15 3.81 18.29 -31.43
N GLN A 16 2.52 18.44 -31.75
CA GLN A 16 1.77 19.64 -31.40
C GLN A 16 1.55 19.74 -29.90
N ALA A 17 1.17 18.64 -29.23
CA ALA A 17 0.95 18.60 -27.79
C ALA A 17 2.21 18.97 -26.99
N VAL A 18 3.41 18.57 -27.46
CA VAL A 18 4.68 18.98 -26.83
C VAL A 18 4.84 20.50 -26.89
N LEU A 19 4.59 21.12 -28.06
CA LEU A 19 4.72 22.57 -28.21
C LEU A 19 3.71 23.31 -27.32
N ASP A 20 2.45 22.87 -27.31
CA ASP A 20 1.38 23.48 -26.51
C ASP A 20 1.68 23.35 -25.01
N PHE A 21 2.19 22.19 -24.58
CA PHE A 21 2.58 21.94 -23.19
C PHE A 21 3.75 22.83 -22.74
N GLU A 22 4.78 22.98 -23.57
CA GLU A 22 5.92 23.87 -23.28
C GLU A 22 5.47 25.34 -23.19
N GLN A 23 4.59 25.77 -24.09
CA GLN A 23 4.02 27.10 -24.05
C GLN A 23 3.18 27.33 -22.79
N LYS A 24 2.33 26.38 -22.41
CA LYS A 24 1.50 26.43 -21.19
C LYS A 24 2.39 26.53 -19.94
N ARG A 25 3.45 25.74 -19.85
CA ARG A 25 4.39 25.76 -18.71
C ARG A 25 5.20 27.05 -18.58
N SER A 26 5.42 27.74 -19.69
CA SER A 26 6.12 29.03 -19.70
C SER A 26 5.27 30.19 -19.22
N SER A 27 3.97 29.99 -19.01
CA SER A 27 3.06 31.01 -18.49
C SER A 27 3.33 31.27 -16.99
N PRO A 28 3.36 32.54 -16.54
CA PRO A 28 3.47 32.88 -15.13
C PRO A 28 2.33 32.36 -14.26
N ASP A 29 1.17 32.09 -14.86
CA ASP A 29 -0.03 31.61 -14.18
C ASP A 29 -0.12 30.08 -14.14
N PHE A 30 0.91 29.38 -14.62
CA PHE A 30 0.89 27.92 -14.64
C PHE A 30 0.99 27.36 -13.22
N GLN A 31 -0.07 26.70 -12.78
CA GLN A 31 -0.11 25.95 -11.53
C GLN A 31 -0.39 24.48 -11.82
N ILE A 32 0.49 23.60 -11.35
CA ILE A 32 0.25 22.16 -11.40
C ILE A 32 -0.70 21.82 -10.25
N GLN A 33 -1.78 21.14 -10.53
CA GLN A 33 -2.60 20.50 -9.51
C GLN A 33 -1.82 19.28 -8.98
N GLY A 34 -0.85 19.54 -8.10
CA GLY A 34 -0.09 18.50 -7.43
C GLY A 34 -0.80 18.05 -6.18
N SER A 35 -0.70 16.78 -5.86
CA SER A 35 -1.07 16.29 -4.54
C SER A 35 0.00 16.74 -3.55
N ASP A 36 -0.39 17.31 -2.40
CA ASP A 36 0.52 17.66 -1.30
C ASP A 36 1.28 16.44 -0.74
N GLU A 37 0.82 15.24 -1.08
CA GLU A 37 1.42 13.97 -0.74
C GLU A 37 2.65 13.63 -1.59
N LEU A 38 2.88 14.33 -2.72
CA LEU A 38 4.00 14.13 -3.61
C LEU A 38 5.03 15.24 -3.46
N LYS A 39 6.16 14.92 -2.83
CA LYS A 39 7.26 15.86 -2.60
C LYS A 39 8.26 15.85 -3.76
N ALA A 40 9.11 16.88 -3.82
CA ALA A 40 10.25 16.88 -4.74
C ALA A 40 11.14 15.66 -4.45
N PRO A 41 11.54 14.89 -5.47
CA PRO A 41 12.35 13.69 -5.28
C PRO A 41 13.74 14.03 -4.71
N THR A 42 14.25 13.14 -3.88
CA THR A 42 15.65 13.16 -3.42
C THR A 42 16.57 12.53 -4.49
N GLU A 43 17.88 12.62 -4.30
CA GLU A 43 18.86 11.98 -5.22
C GLU A 43 18.76 10.44 -5.26
N LYS A 44 18.15 9.83 -4.25
CA LYS A 44 17.95 8.36 -4.16
C LYS A 44 16.66 7.88 -4.81
N GLU A 45 15.78 8.80 -5.16
CA GLU A 45 14.50 8.49 -5.82
C GLU A 45 14.66 8.48 -7.34
N VAL A 46 13.84 7.68 -7.96
CA VAL A 46 13.62 7.63 -9.42
C VAL A 46 12.17 7.98 -9.74
N ARG A 47 11.90 8.33 -10.98
CA ARG A 47 10.54 8.64 -11.46
C ARG A 47 10.24 7.82 -12.72
N VAL A 48 9.77 6.62 -12.55
CA VAL A 48 9.33 5.71 -13.63
C VAL A 48 7.82 5.72 -13.72
N VAL A 49 7.15 5.25 -12.67
CA VAL A 49 5.68 5.24 -12.57
C VAL A 49 5.16 6.63 -12.21
N LEU A 50 5.84 7.33 -11.30
CA LEU A 50 5.44 8.67 -10.85
C LEU A 50 6.00 9.81 -11.75
N ARG A 51 6.46 9.51 -12.97
CA ARG A 51 7.10 10.48 -13.86
C ARG A 51 6.24 11.70 -14.21
N ASN A 52 4.95 11.49 -14.32
CA ASN A 52 3.98 12.52 -14.69
C ASN A 52 3.23 13.10 -13.47
N SER A 53 3.29 12.42 -12.32
CA SER A 53 2.59 12.85 -11.10
C SER A 53 3.13 14.21 -10.63
N GLY A 54 2.24 15.20 -10.52
CA GLY A 54 2.61 16.60 -10.24
C GLY A 54 3.30 17.31 -11.40
N VAL A 55 3.23 16.78 -12.64
CA VAL A 55 3.82 17.37 -13.85
C VAL A 55 2.76 17.68 -14.89
N ILE A 56 1.73 16.83 -15.03
CA ILE A 56 0.63 16.99 -15.99
C ILE A 56 -0.70 17.20 -15.27
N ASP A 57 -1.66 17.79 -15.99
CA ASP A 57 -3.06 17.79 -15.57
C ASP A 57 -3.69 16.42 -15.91
N PRO A 58 -4.14 15.63 -14.90
CA PRO A 58 -4.74 14.32 -15.13
C PRO A 58 -6.06 14.36 -15.90
N TYR A 59 -6.65 15.53 -16.04
CA TYR A 59 -7.89 15.78 -16.80
C TYR A 59 -7.65 16.21 -18.25
N ASP A 60 -6.37 16.28 -18.69
CA ASP A 60 -6.01 16.67 -20.06
C ASP A 60 -5.14 15.59 -20.73
N ILE A 61 -5.77 14.77 -21.57
CA ILE A 61 -5.09 13.72 -22.34
C ILE A 61 -3.96 14.26 -23.21
N HIS A 62 -4.04 15.54 -23.69
CA HIS A 62 -2.98 16.12 -24.50
C HIS A 62 -1.69 16.33 -23.71
N GLU A 63 -1.76 16.61 -22.40
CA GLU A 63 -0.58 16.71 -21.58
C GLU A 63 0.08 15.33 -21.35
N TYR A 64 -0.72 14.26 -21.23
CA TYR A 64 -0.18 12.90 -21.20
C TYR A 64 0.49 12.54 -22.55
N ILE A 65 -0.16 12.88 -23.68
CA ILE A 65 0.41 12.67 -25.01
C ILE A 65 1.71 13.46 -25.18
N ALA A 66 1.80 14.71 -24.67
CA ALA A 66 3.02 15.53 -24.69
C ALA A 66 4.19 14.90 -23.90
N LYS A 67 3.91 13.95 -23.03
CA LYS A 67 4.88 13.15 -22.25
C LYS A 67 5.05 11.72 -22.79
N ASP A 68 5.03 11.61 -24.11
CA ASP A 68 5.15 10.34 -24.85
C ASP A 68 4.00 9.35 -24.63
N GLY A 69 2.87 9.84 -24.10
CA GLY A 69 1.69 9.02 -23.87
C GLY A 69 1.13 8.41 -25.15
N TYR A 70 0.67 7.17 -25.05
CA TYR A 70 0.14 6.33 -26.12
C TYR A 70 1.13 6.00 -27.25
N LEU A 71 2.36 6.52 -27.22
CA LEU A 71 3.38 6.11 -28.19
C LEU A 71 3.81 4.65 -27.99
N ALA A 72 3.74 4.13 -26.77
CA ALA A 72 4.08 2.74 -26.47
C ALA A 72 3.11 1.76 -27.11
N ILE A 73 1.79 1.98 -26.97
CA ILE A 73 0.80 1.15 -27.67
C ILE A 73 0.88 1.35 -29.19
N GLY A 74 1.17 2.56 -29.67
CA GLY A 74 1.43 2.81 -31.09
C GLY A 74 2.58 1.98 -31.63
N LYS A 75 3.72 1.96 -30.92
CA LYS A 75 4.87 1.11 -31.24
C LYS A 75 4.51 -0.38 -31.23
N ALA A 76 3.79 -0.82 -30.19
CA ALA A 76 3.39 -2.22 -30.06
C ALA A 76 2.51 -2.69 -31.23
N LEU A 77 1.48 -1.91 -31.59
CA LEU A 77 0.56 -2.27 -32.68
C LEU A 77 1.20 -2.19 -34.07
N GLN A 78 2.19 -1.32 -34.27
CA GLN A 78 2.83 -1.12 -35.56
C GLN A 78 3.96 -2.11 -35.83
N SER A 79 4.76 -2.44 -34.82
CA SER A 79 6.06 -3.11 -35.03
C SER A 79 6.32 -4.33 -34.15
N MET A 80 5.37 -4.74 -33.32
CA MET A 80 5.53 -5.89 -32.43
C MET A 80 4.35 -6.85 -32.55
N THR A 81 4.62 -8.13 -32.54
CA THR A 81 3.60 -9.16 -32.30
C THR A 81 3.21 -9.20 -30.82
N PRO A 82 2.04 -9.74 -30.49
CA PRO A 82 1.64 -9.94 -29.09
C PRO A 82 2.65 -10.75 -28.27
N GLU A 83 3.30 -11.74 -28.89
CA GLU A 83 4.33 -12.57 -28.29
C GLU A 83 5.60 -11.75 -27.98
N GLU A 84 6.05 -10.90 -28.91
CA GLU A 84 7.19 -10.01 -28.70
C GLU A 84 6.94 -9.00 -27.58
N VAL A 85 5.71 -8.50 -27.43
CA VAL A 85 5.33 -7.65 -26.28
C VAL A 85 5.46 -8.43 -24.96
N ILE A 86 5.01 -9.67 -24.91
CA ILE A 86 5.17 -10.53 -23.73
C ILE A 86 6.64 -10.78 -23.43
N ASP A 87 7.45 -11.06 -24.45
CA ASP A 87 8.86 -11.35 -24.31
C ASP A 87 9.64 -10.12 -23.83
N GLU A 88 9.28 -8.91 -24.30
CA GLU A 88 9.86 -7.64 -23.83
C GLU A 88 9.56 -7.39 -22.35
N VAL A 89 8.30 -7.60 -21.93
CA VAL A 89 7.90 -7.47 -20.53
C VAL A 89 8.56 -8.54 -19.65
N LEU A 90 8.78 -9.75 -20.16
CA LEU A 90 9.54 -10.78 -19.43
C LEU A 90 11.02 -10.44 -19.31
N ALA A 91 11.64 -10.01 -20.41
CA ALA A 91 13.05 -9.64 -20.44
C ALA A 91 13.34 -8.45 -19.50
N SER A 92 12.38 -7.54 -19.34
CA SER A 92 12.50 -6.42 -18.37
C SER A 92 12.60 -6.88 -16.91
N GLY A 93 12.17 -8.09 -16.60
CA GLY A 93 12.11 -8.61 -15.24
C GLY A 93 11.02 -7.98 -14.38
N LEU A 94 9.99 -7.35 -14.98
CA LEU A 94 8.89 -6.74 -14.25
C LEU A 94 8.13 -7.77 -13.43
N LEU A 95 8.25 -7.68 -12.12
CA LEU A 95 7.44 -8.41 -11.15
C LEU A 95 6.15 -7.64 -10.84
N GLY A 96 5.07 -8.35 -10.53
CA GLY A 96 3.82 -7.75 -10.09
C GLY A 96 4.01 -6.90 -8.82
N ARG A 97 3.49 -5.68 -8.83
CA ARG A 97 3.63 -4.69 -7.75
C ARG A 97 2.55 -4.74 -6.67
N GLY A 98 1.61 -5.68 -6.80
CA GLY A 98 0.53 -5.88 -5.83
C GLY A 98 0.86 -6.73 -4.60
N GLY A 99 2.14 -7.06 -4.37
CA GLY A 99 2.61 -7.74 -3.16
C GLY A 99 3.20 -9.14 -3.34
N ALA A 100 2.72 -9.94 -4.29
CA ALA A 100 3.17 -11.32 -4.50
C ALA A 100 4.45 -11.45 -5.36
N GLY A 101 4.85 -10.42 -6.10
CA GLY A 101 6.07 -10.43 -6.91
C GLY A 101 6.10 -11.45 -8.06
N PHE A 102 4.95 -11.91 -8.55
CA PHE A 102 4.93 -12.86 -9.67
C PHE A 102 5.28 -12.16 -11.01
N PRO A 103 6.12 -12.76 -11.91
CA PRO A 103 6.51 -12.15 -13.16
C PRO A 103 5.32 -11.78 -14.04
N ALA A 104 5.16 -10.49 -14.38
CA ALA A 104 4.00 -9.98 -15.10
C ALA A 104 3.87 -10.59 -16.51
N GLY A 105 4.96 -10.64 -17.28
CA GLY A 105 4.96 -11.22 -18.62
C GLY A 105 4.64 -12.73 -18.63
N LEU A 106 5.05 -13.48 -17.59
CA LEU A 106 4.70 -14.89 -17.47
C LEU A 106 3.19 -15.08 -17.21
N LYS A 107 2.60 -14.20 -16.41
CA LYS A 107 1.15 -14.20 -16.18
C LYS A 107 0.39 -13.92 -17.49
N TRP A 108 0.88 -12.97 -18.30
CA TRP A 108 0.33 -12.67 -19.62
C TRP A 108 0.46 -13.85 -20.58
N ARG A 109 1.62 -14.51 -20.58
CA ARG A 109 1.85 -15.71 -21.40
C ARG A 109 0.86 -16.83 -21.09
N PHE A 110 0.59 -17.08 -19.80
CA PHE A 110 -0.41 -18.08 -19.40
C PHE A 110 -1.82 -17.70 -19.85
N ALA A 111 -2.22 -16.45 -19.68
CA ALA A 111 -3.53 -15.99 -20.10
C ALA A 111 -3.69 -16.03 -21.64
N ARG A 112 -2.62 -15.68 -22.39
CA ARG A 112 -2.61 -15.76 -23.85
C ARG A 112 -2.77 -17.21 -24.34
N GLY A 113 -2.02 -18.14 -23.77
CA GLY A 113 -2.06 -19.57 -24.13
C GLY A 113 -3.33 -20.30 -23.68
N ALA A 114 -4.09 -19.75 -22.77
CA ALA A 114 -5.31 -20.38 -22.27
C ALA A 114 -6.41 -20.43 -23.33
N GLN A 115 -7.12 -21.57 -23.36
CA GLN A 115 -8.28 -21.77 -24.24
C GLN A 115 -9.49 -20.99 -23.73
N GLY A 116 -10.27 -20.43 -24.64
CA GLY A 116 -11.51 -19.71 -24.33
C GLY A 116 -11.52 -18.25 -24.78
N SER A 117 -12.73 -17.76 -25.05
CA SER A 117 -13.01 -16.38 -25.47
C SER A 117 -14.37 -15.95 -24.87
N PRO A 118 -14.59 -14.67 -24.59
CA PRO A 118 -13.56 -13.62 -24.55
C PRO A 118 -12.54 -13.86 -23.44
N LYS A 119 -11.39 -13.15 -23.51
CA LYS A 119 -10.43 -13.03 -22.42
C LYS A 119 -10.61 -11.67 -21.75
N PHE A 120 -10.30 -11.58 -20.46
CA PHE A 120 -10.49 -10.35 -19.69
C PHE A 120 -9.18 -9.83 -19.09
N MET A 121 -9.07 -8.50 -19.05
CA MET A 121 -8.02 -7.81 -18.30
C MET A 121 -8.62 -7.12 -17.07
N ILE A 122 -7.97 -7.23 -15.93
CA ILE A 122 -8.38 -6.53 -14.73
C ILE A 122 -7.20 -5.75 -14.16
N CYS A 123 -7.44 -4.48 -13.87
CA CYS A 123 -6.58 -3.66 -13.04
C CYS A 123 -7.09 -3.73 -11.59
N ASN A 124 -6.28 -4.31 -10.72
CA ASN A 124 -6.56 -4.35 -9.29
C ASN A 124 -6.11 -3.05 -8.65
N ALA A 125 -7.10 -2.20 -8.35
CA ALA A 125 -6.95 -0.95 -7.63
C ALA A 125 -7.65 -1.00 -6.25
N ASP A 126 -7.81 -2.22 -5.69
CA ASP A 126 -8.32 -2.44 -4.33
C ASP A 126 -7.17 -2.31 -3.33
N GLU A 127 -6.75 -1.09 -3.04
CA GLU A 127 -5.68 -0.74 -2.11
C GLU A 127 -6.26 -0.47 -0.73
N GLY A 128 -6.25 -1.50 0.11
CA GLY A 128 -6.90 -1.47 1.42
C GLY A 128 -5.97 -1.41 2.61
N ASP A 129 -4.65 -1.49 2.42
CA ASP A 129 -3.66 -1.45 3.49
C ASP A 129 -3.72 -0.12 4.25
N PRO A 130 -3.76 -0.11 5.60
CA PRO A 130 -3.65 1.11 6.39
C PRO A 130 -2.37 1.88 6.04
N GLY A 131 -2.51 3.16 5.69
CA GLY A 131 -1.39 4.03 5.32
C GLY A 131 -0.88 3.88 3.88
N ALA A 132 -1.42 2.95 3.07
CA ALA A 132 -1.05 2.78 1.66
C ALA A 132 -1.94 3.62 0.74
N PHE A 133 -1.33 4.37 -0.20
CA PHE A 133 -2.03 5.21 -1.17
C PHE A 133 -1.29 5.36 -2.53
N MET A 134 -0.38 4.43 -2.84
CA MET A 134 0.41 4.44 -4.08
C MET A 134 -0.47 4.35 -5.32
N ASN A 135 -1.40 3.38 -5.31
CA ASN A 135 -2.29 3.14 -6.45
C ASN A 135 -3.31 4.28 -6.59
N ARG A 136 -3.87 4.75 -5.46
CA ARG A 136 -4.77 5.91 -5.44
C ARG A 136 -4.13 7.11 -6.12
N LEU A 137 -2.92 7.48 -5.69
CA LEU A 137 -2.25 8.66 -6.23
C LEU A 137 -1.98 8.51 -7.73
N LEU A 138 -1.54 7.33 -8.19
CA LEU A 138 -1.29 7.09 -9.61
C LEU A 138 -2.58 7.21 -10.45
N LEU A 139 -3.70 6.69 -9.97
CA LEU A 139 -5.00 6.85 -10.65
C LEU A 139 -5.50 8.30 -10.67
N GLU A 140 -5.16 9.08 -9.65
CA GLU A 140 -5.55 10.49 -9.54
C GLU A 140 -4.65 11.42 -10.35
N THR A 141 -3.37 11.08 -10.57
CA THR A 141 -2.38 11.99 -11.16
C THR A 141 -1.85 11.59 -12.54
N ASP A 142 -1.93 10.30 -12.90
CA ASP A 142 -1.53 9.78 -14.23
C ASP A 142 -2.41 8.61 -14.68
N PRO A 143 -3.75 8.82 -14.82
CA PRO A 143 -4.69 7.74 -15.15
C PRO A 143 -4.42 7.12 -16.52
N HIS A 144 -3.95 7.92 -17.48
CA HIS A 144 -3.68 7.46 -18.84
C HIS A 144 -2.51 6.49 -18.94
N ALA A 145 -1.50 6.58 -18.03
CA ALA A 145 -0.42 5.60 -17.97
C ALA A 145 -0.94 4.18 -17.63
N VAL A 146 -1.94 4.12 -16.76
CA VAL A 146 -2.60 2.85 -16.39
C VAL A 146 -3.44 2.33 -17.55
N ILE A 147 -4.20 3.20 -18.22
CA ILE A 147 -5.01 2.85 -19.41
C ILE A 147 -4.10 2.31 -20.53
N GLU A 148 -3.01 3.01 -20.86
CA GLU A 148 -2.06 2.58 -21.88
C GLU A 148 -1.39 1.24 -21.52
N GLY A 149 -1.00 1.05 -20.24
CA GLY A 149 -0.46 -0.22 -19.76
C GLY A 149 -1.46 -1.38 -19.89
N MET A 150 -2.75 -1.12 -19.64
CA MET A 150 -3.81 -2.10 -19.84
C MET A 150 -4.07 -2.40 -21.32
N LEU A 151 -4.01 -1.39 -22.20
CA LEU A 151 -4.09 -1.56 -23.66
C LEU A 151 -3.00 -2.48 -24.19
N ILE A 152 -1.75 -2.23 -23.80
CA ILE A 152 -0.59 -3.04 -24.20
C ILE A 152 -0.77 -4.49 -23.70
N GLY A 153 -1.16 -4.65 -22.42
CA GLY A 153 -1.45 -5.96 -21.86
C GLY A 153 -2.61 -6.69 -22.55
N ALA A 154 -3.65 -5.96 -22.94
CA ALA A 154 -4.81 -6.51 -23.65
C ALA A 154 -4.44 -6.98 -25.06
N TYR A 155 -3.64 -6.20 -25.77
CA TYR A 155 -3.07 -6.59 -27.06
C TYR A 155 -2.24 -7.88 -26.93
N ALA A 156 -1.33 -7.90 -25.95
CA ALA A 156 -0.47 -9.04 -25.68
C ALA A 156 -1.24 -10.33 -25.34
N VAL A 157 -2.29 -10.24 -24.52
CA VAL A 157 -3.10 -11.39 -24.07
C VAL A 157 -4.16 -11.79 -25.10
N GLY A 158 -4.60 -10.86 -25.95
CA GLY A 158 -5.73 -11.03 -26.88
C GLY A 158 -7.08 -10.82 -26.17
N SER A 159 -7.16 -9.81 -25.34
CA SER A 159 -8.38 -9.42 -24.63
C SER A 159 -9.08 -8.26 -25.36
N SER A 160 -10.41 -8.25 -25.35
CA SER A 160 -11.22 -7.16 -25.89
C SER A 160 -11.95 -6.34 -24.83
N GLN A 161 -11.91 -6.76 -23.57
CA GLN A 161 -12.62 -6.10 -22.47
C GLN A 161 -11.78 -6.08 -21.20
N GLY A 162 -11.71 -4.94 -20.54
CA GLY A 162 -11.04 -4.78 -19.27
C GLY A 162 -11.90 -4.09 -18.21
N TYR A 163 -11.49 -4.29 -16.96
CA TYR A 163 -12.13 -3.68 -15.78
C TYR A 163 -11.07 -3.08 -14.87
N ILE A 164 -11.33 -1.88 -14.37
CA ILE A 164 -10.56 -1.25 -13.31
C ILE A 164 -11.38 -1.39 -12.04
N TYR A 165 -10.95 -2.27 -11.14
CA TYR A 165 -11.63 -2.49 -9.87
C TYR A 165 -11.04 -1.56 -8.83
N CYS A 166 -11.76 -0.49 -8.51
CA CYS A 166 -11.33 0.56 -7.59
C CYS A 166 -12.25 0.62 -6.38
N ARG A 167 -11.70 0.93 -5.21
CA ARG A 167 -12.46 1.08 -3.97
C ARG A 167 -13.41 2.28 -4.05
N ALA A 168 -14.63 2.14 -3.50
CA ALA A 168 -15.58 3.24 -3.39
C ALA A 168 -15.08 4.38 -2.47
N GLU A 169 -14.14 4.08 -1.55
CA GLU A 169 -13.49 5.06 -0.68
C GLU A 169 -12.49 5.98 -1.39
N TYR A 170 -12.21 5.71 -2.68
CA TYR A 170 -11.38 6.54 -3.52
C TYR A 170 -12.20 7.29 -4.59
N PRO A 171 -13.16 8.16 -4.18
CA PRO A 171 -14.09 8.78 -5.12
C PRO A 171 -13.40 9.65 -6.17
N GLN A 172 -12.26 10.27 -5.81
CA GLN A 172 -11.49 11.09 -6.73
C GLN A 172 -10.81 10.21 -7.79
N ALA A 173 -10.16 9.11 -7.41
CA ALA A 173 -9.54 8.16 -8.34
C ALA A 173 -10.58 7.57 -9.31
N VAL A 174 -11.76 7.18 -8.81
CA VAL A 174 -12.88 6.68 -9.63
C VAL A 174 -13.31 7.74 -10.66
N LYS A 175 -13.49 9.00 -10.22
CA LYS A 175 -13.91 10.10 -11.09
C LYS A 175 -12.86 10.40 -12.17
N THR A 176 -11.59 10.47 -11.78
CA THR A 176 -10.47 10.73 -12.70
C THR A 176 -10.34 9.61 -13.73
N MET A 177 -10.45 8.34 -13.31
CA MET A 177 -10.41 7.21 -14.23
C MET A 177 -11.57 7.16 -15.21
N ILE A 178 -12.80 7.44 -14.76
CA ILE A 178 -13.97 7.51 -15.65
C ILE A 178 -13.75 8.58 -16.72
N HIS A 179 -13.30 9.77 -16.31
CA HIS A 179 -13.02 10.87 -17.22
C HIS A 179 -11.92 10.52 -18.24
N ALA A 180 -10.82 9.93 -17.78
CA ALA A 180 -9.72 9.51 -18.65
C ALA A 180 -10.13 8.42 -19.66
N ILE A 181 -10.98 7.48 -19.26
CA ILE A 181 -11.56 6.47 -20.17
C ILE A 181 -12.43 7.14 -21.24
N GLU A 182 -13.26 8.11 -20.86
CA GLU A 182 -14.08 8.87 -21.81
C GLU A 182 -13.22 9.63 -22.81
N GLN A 183 -12.17 10.34 -22.34
CA GLN A 183 -11.22 11.02 -23.22
C GLN A 183 -10.52 10.05 -24.18
N ALA A 184 -10.09 8.89 -23.71
CA ALA A 184 -9.44 7.88 -24.53
C ALA A 184 -10.38 7.30 -25.60
N ARG A 185 -11.68 7.13 -25.27
CA ARG A 185 -12.71 6.72 -26.24
C ARG A 185 -12.96 7.80 -27.31
N GLU A 186 -13.13 9.05 -26.89
CA GLU A 186 -13.32 10.18 -27.79
C GLU A 186 -12.11 10.39 -28.71
N ALA A 187 -10.91 10.11 -28.24
CA ALA A 187 -9.69 10.15 -29.02
C ALA A 187 -9.49 8.93 -29.94
N GLY A 188 -10.33 7.87 -29.84
CA GLY A 188 -10.17 6.63 -30.62
C GLY A 188 -9.05 5.71 -30.13
N LEU A 189 -8.59 5.93 -28.89
CA LEU A 189 -7.57 5.10 -28.23
C LEU A 189 -8.18 3.96 -27.39
N LEU A 190 -9.51 3.96 -27.24
CA LEU A 190 -10.32 2.84 -26.74
C LEU A 190 -11.50 2.61 -27.68
N GLY A 191 -12.01 1.38 -27.71
CA GLY A 191 -13.11 0.94 -28.56
C GLY A 191 -12.65 0.06 -29.70
N ASN A 192 -13.11 0.33 -30.91
CA ASN A 192 -12.86 -0.52 -32.09
C ASN A 192 -11.70 0.00 -32.94
N ASN A 193 -10.93 -0.95 -33.53
CA ASN A 193 -9.89 -0.65 -34.52
C ASN A 193 -8.88 0.41 -34.08
N ILE A 194 -8.38 0.29 -32.85
CA ILE A 194 -7.48 1.26 -32.22
C ILE A 194 -6.27 1.53 -33.13
N LEU A 195 -5.99 2.81 -33.39
CA LEU A 195 -4.91 3.29 -34.28
C LEU A 195 -4.94 2.65 -35.68
N GLY A 196 -6.15 2.37 -36.21
CA GLY A 196 -6.34 1.74 -37.54
C GLY A 196 -5.96 0.28 -37.61
N SER A 197 -5.66 -0.37 -36.50
CA SER A 197 -5.34 -1.79 -36.41
C SER A 197 -6.62 -2.66 -36.32
N ASN A 198 -6.46 -3.97 -36.37
CA ASN A 198 -7.55 -4.93 -36.10
C ASN A 198 -7.77 -5.15 -34.58
N PHE A 199 -7.09 -4.40 -33.71
CA PHE A 199 -7.21 -4.52 -32.27
C PHE A 199 -8.34 -3.64 -31.76
N SER A 200 -9.18 -4.23 -30.92
CA SER A 200 -10.30 -3.55 -30.27
C SER A 200 -10.28 -3.89 -28.78
N PHE A 201 -10.40 -2.88 -27.93
CA PHE A 201 -10.41 -3.04 -26.48
C PHE A 201 -11.16 -1.90 -25.82
N ASP A 202 -11.95 -2.21 -24.80
CA ASP A 202 -12.64 -1.20 -24.00
C ASP A 202 -12.52 -1.46 -22.50
N LEU A 203 -12.70 -0.42 -21.70
CA LEU A 203 -12.52 -0.41 -20.27
C LEU A 203 -13.77 0.09 -19.54
N GLU A 204 -14.03 -0.51 -18.38
CA GLU A 204 -15.04 -0.02 -17.44
C GLU A 204 -14.44 0.05 -16.02
N VAL A 205 -14.86 1.07 -15.24
CA VAL A 205 -14.58 1.12 -13.81
C VAL A 205 -15.65 0.33 -13.06
N ARG A 206 -15.20 -0.55 -12.16
CA ARG A 206 -16.03 -1.30 -11.22
C ARG A 206 -15.67 -0.88 -9.79
N MET A 207 -16.64 -0.35 -9.07
CA MET A 207 -16.42 0.07 -7.68
C MET A 207 -16.57 -1.10 -6.73
N GLY A 208 -15.55 -1.31 -5.90
CA GLY A 208 -15.60 -2.24 -4.77
C GLY A 208 -16.35 -1.62 -3.58
N ALA A 209 -16.94 -2.46 -2.75
CA ALA A 209 -17.69 -2.03 -1.56
C ALA A 209 -16.82 -1.86 -0.30
N GLY A 210 -15.50 -1.64 -0.45
CA GLY A 210 -14.60 -1.33 0.66
C GLY A 210 -14.06 -2.53 1.44
N ALA A 211 -14.15 -3.74 0.93
CA ALA A 211 -13.62 -4.93 1.59
C ALA A 211 -12.18 -5.22 1.15
N PHE A 212 -11.22 -5.14 2.09
CA PHE A 212 -9.80 -5.44 1.85
C PHE A 212 -9.57 -6.81 1.21
N VAL A 213 -10.36 -7.81 1.57
CA VAL A 213 -10.28 -9.16 0.97
C VAL A 213 -10.49 -9.16 -0.54
N CYS A 214 -11.14 -8.14 -1.12
CA CYS A 214 -11.32 -7.99 -2.56
C CYS A 214 -10.02 -7.63 -3.30
N GLY A 215 -8.93 -7.31 -2.61
CA GLY A 215 -7.58 -7.28 -3.16
C GLY A 215 -7.05 -8.66 -3.58
N GLU A 216 -7.57 -9.75 -2.99
CA GLU A 216 -7.28 -11.11 -3.44
C GLU A 216 -7.95 -11.37 -4.80
N GLU A 217 -7.19 -11.89 -5.79
CA GLU A 217 -7.61 -11.94 -7.19
C GLU A 217 -8.94 -12.70 -7.43
N THR A 218 -9.21 -13.76 -6.68
CA THR A 218 -10.45 -14.54 -6.85
C THR A 218 -11.64 -13.93 -6.11
N ALA A 219 -11.42 -13.26 -4.99
CA ALA A 219 -12.42 -12.47 -4.29
C ALA A 219 -12.84 -11.24 -5.11
N LEU A 220 -11.86 -10.55 -5.72
CA LEU A 220 -12.10 -9.45 -6.64
C LEU A 220 -13.00 -9.87 -7.81
N MET A 221 -12.68 -11.01 -8.47
CA MET A 221 -13.52 -11.52 -9.56
C MET A 221 -14.94 -11.87 -9.09
N SER A 222 -15.08 -12.45 -7.89
CA SER A 222 -16.41 -12.71 -7.32
C SER A 222 -17.22 -11.45 -7.14
N SER A 223 -16.58 -10.36 -6.68
CA SER A 223 -17.21 -9.05 -6.54
C SER A 223 -17.61 -8.45 -7.89
N VAL A 224 -16.76 -8.50 -8.91
CA VAL A 224 -17.08 -8.04 -10.27
C VAL A 224 -18.26 -8.83 -10.86
N GLU A 225 -18.37 -10.13 -10.54
CA GLU A 225 -19.49 -10.98 -10.95
C GLU A 225 -20.80 -10.70 -10.18
N GLY A 226 -20.81 -9.71 -9.28
CA GLY A 226 -21.99 -9.38 -8.44
C GLY A 226 -22.24 -10.36 -7.30
N ARG A 227 -21.24 -11.14 -6.93
CA ARG A 227 -21.28 -12.06 -5.80
C ARG A 227 -20.56 -11.47 -4.59
N ARG A 228 -20.71 -12.11 -3.44
CA ARG A 228 -19.90 -11.79 -2.27
C ARG A 228 -18.40 -11.94 -2.59
N GLY A 229 -17.59 -10.96 -2.19
CA GLY A 229 -16.15 -10.94 -2.36
C GLY A 229 -15.48 -11.99 -1.48
N GLU A 230 -15.49 -13.25 -1.91
CA GLU A 230 -14.91 -14.39 -1.22
C GLU A 230 -13.90 -15.10 -2.10
N PRO A 231 -12.73 -15.49 -1.55
CA PRO A 231 -11.73 -16.27 -2.28
C PRO A 231 -12.26 -17.63 -2.77
N ARG A 232 -11.74 -18.05 -3.91
CA ARG A 232 -11.98 -19.39 -4.48
C ARG A 232 -10.72 -20.26 -4.35
N PRO A 233 -10.85 -21.59 -4.18
CA PRO A 233 -9.69 -22.48 -4.27
C PRO A 233 -8.99 -22.39 -5.62
N ARG A 234 -7.70 -22.55 -5.64
CA ARG A 234 -6.86 -22.67 -6.83
C ARG A 234 -6.14 -24.02 -6.79
N PRO A 235 -5.97 -24.78 -7.89
CA PRO A 235 -6.45 -24.54 -9.27
C PRO A 235 -7.98 -24.66 -9.41
N PRO A 236 -8.59 -24.09 -10.53
CA PRO A 236 -7.91 -23.44 -11.65
C PRO A 236 -7.45 -22.02 -11.30
N PHE A 237 -6.35 -21.58 -11.91
CA PHE A 237 -5.87 -20.21 -11.79
C PHE A 237 -6.68 -19.24 -12.69
N PRO A 238 -6.74 -17.93 -12.38
CA PRO A 238 -7.49 -16.96 -13.17
C PRO A 238 -7.13 -16.92 -14.64
N ALA A 239 -5.85 -17.13 -14.98
CA ALA A 239 -5.40 -17.22 -16.37
C ALA A 239 -6.08 -18.34 -17.16
N GLN A 240 -6.56 -19.38 -16.49
CA GLN A 240 -7.27 -20.51 -17.09
C GLN A 240 -8.79 -20.36 -16.98
N SER A 241 -9.28 -19.99 -15.81
CA SER A 241 -10.72 -19.88 -15.50
C SER A 241 -10.96 -18.81 -14.43
N GLY A 242 -11.02 -17.55 -14.86
CA GLY A 242 -11.20 -16.37 -14.03
C GLY A 242 -12.62 -15.83 -14.07
N LEU A 243 -12.77 -14.57 -14.48
CA LEU A 243 -14.04 -13.83 -14.54
C LEU A 243 -15.02 -14.55 -15.48
N TRP A 244 -16.22 -14.84 -14.96
CA TRP A 244 -17.26 -15.63 -15.67
C TRP A 244 -16.72 -16.94 -16.28
N ARG A 245 -15.75 -17.56 -15.62
CA ARG A 245 -15.07 -18.79 -16.05
C ARG A 245 -14.30 -18.64 -17.37
N LYS A 246 -13.87 -17.45 -17.71
CA LYS A 246 -13.06 -17.15 -18.89
C LYS A 246 -11.61 -16.82 -18.48
N PRO A 247 -10.64 -17.01 -19.39
CA PRO A 247 -9.26 -16.62 -19.09
C PRO A 247 -9.17 -15.14 -18.71
N THR A 248 -8.52 -14.86 -17.59
CA THR A 248 -8.46 -13.50 -17.03
C THR A 248 -7.05 -13.21 -16.54
N ASN A 249 -6.49 -12.09 -16.97
CA ASN A 249 -5.27 -11.54 -16.39
C ASN A 249 -5.60 -10.44 -15.40
N ILE A 250 -4.99 -10.49 -14.22
CA ILE A 250 -5.16 -9.48 -13.17
C ILE A 250 -3.78 -8.94 -12.80
N ASN A 251 -3.56 -7.63 -12.93
CA ASN A 251 -2.37 -6.95 -12.44
C ASN A 251 -2.75 -5.74 -11.59
N ASN A 252 -1.84 -5.33 -10.71
CA ASN A 252 -1.95 -4.14 -9.90
C ASN A 252 -1.76 -2.86 -10.74
N VAL A 253 -2.25 -1.73 -10.27
CA VAL A 253 -2.15 -0.41 -10.91
C VAL A 253 -0.71 -0.05 -11.26
N GLU A 254 0.20 -0.13 -10.29
CA GLU A 254 1.62 0.19 -10.47
C GLU A 254 2.28 -0.74 -11.51
N THR A 255 1.86 -2.00 -11.57
CA THR A 255 2.36 -2.94 -12.59
C THR A 255 2.03 -2.44 -14.00
N TYR A 256 0.77 -2.02 -14.24
CA TYR A 256 0.38 -1.45 -15.54
C TYR A 256 1.09 -0.12 -15.82
N GLY A 257 1.25 0.76 -14.84
CA GLY A 257 1.92 2.05 -14.98
C GLY A 257 3.39 1.95 -15.44
N ASN A 258 4.07 0.83 -15.19
CA ASN A 258 5.42 0.56 -15.66
C ASN A 258 5.50 0.16 -17.15
N VAL A 259 4.47 -0.50 -17.66
CA VAL A 259 4.48 -1.14 -18.98
C VAL A 259 4.78 -0.17 -20.13
N PRO A 260 4.15 1.03 -20.21
CA PRO A 260 4.44 1.96 -21.31
C PRO A 260 5.93 2.32 -21.42
N GLN A 261 6.59 2.57 -20.29
CA GLN A 261 8.01 2.93 -20.29
C GLN A 261 8.92 1.75 -20.68
N ILE A 262 8.54 0.52 -20.32
CA ILE A 262 9.26 -0.69 -20.75
C ILE A 262 9.19 -0.84 -22.27
N ILE A 263 8.01 -0.69 -22.87
CA ILE A 263 7.85 -0.81 -24.32
C ILE A 263 8.56 0.32 -25.07
N LEU A 264 8.55 1.54 -24.55
CA LEU A 264 9.22 2.69 -25.18
C LEU A 264 10.73 2.59 -25.11
N LYS A 265 11.27 2.37 -23.92
CA LYS A 265 12.70 2.47 -23.62
C LYS A 265 13.45 1.14 -23.71
N GLY A 266 12.72 0.03 -23.74
CA GLY A 266 13.28 -1.31 -23.83
C GLY A 266 13.44 -2.00 -22.47
N ALA A 267 13.44 -3.34 -22.53
CA ALA A 267 13.59 -4.21 -21.38
C ALA A 267 14.91 -3.97 -20.62
N GLU A 268 16.01 -3.80 -21.34
CA GLU A 268 17.35 -3.59 -20.76
C GLU A 268 17.41 -2.31 -19.92
N TRP A 269 16.76 -1.22 -20.39
CA TRP A 269 16.67 0.01 -19.62
C TRP A 269 16.00 -0.21 -18.26
N PHE A 270 14.87 -0.91 -18.23
CA PHE A 270 14.17 -1.21 -16.97
C PHE A 270 14.97 -2.16 -16.09
N ALA A 271 15.57 -3.18 -16.69
CA ALA A 271 16.39 -4.18 -15.99
C ALA A 271 17.73 -3.61 -15.45
N SER A 272 18.17 -2.45 -15.96
CA SER A 272 19.37 -1.76 -15.43
C SER A 272 19.17 -1.19 -14.02
N MET A 273 17.91 -1.01 -13.58
CA MET A 273 17.56 -0.57 -12.24
C MET A 273 17.25 -1.77 -11.36
N GLY A 274 17.55 -1.66 -10.06
CA GLY A 274 17.20 -2.67 -9.07
C GLY A 274 18.29 -3.70 -8.82
N THR A 275 17.90 -4.87 -8.30
CA THR A 275 18.79 -5.98 -7.96
C THR A 275 18.75 -7.08 -9.03
N GLU A 276 19.59 -8.11 -8.88
CA GLU A 276 19.56 -9.28 -9.76
C GLU A 276 18.17 -9.95 -9.78
N ASN A 277 17.52 -10.03 -8.62
CA ASN A 277 16.25 -10.74 -8.44
C ASN A 277 15.00 -9.86 -8.59
N CYS A 278 15.15 -8.53 -8.46
CA CYS A 278 14.04 -7.57 -8.51
C CYS A 278 14.44 -6.37 -9.36
N LYS A 279 13.90 -6.29 -10.57
CA LYS A 279 14.22 -5.24 -11.53
C LYS A 279 13.27 -4.04 -11.43
N GLY A 280 13.79 -2.87 -11.84
CA GLY A 280 13.05 -1.62 -11.88
C GLY A 280 12.95 -0.93 -10.54
N SER A 281 11.91 -0.12 -10.40
CA SER A 281 11.57 0.65 -9.21
C SER A 281 10.34 0.11 -8.49
N LYS A 282 10.12 0.64 -7.29
CA LYS A 282 8.92 0.38 -6.49
C LYS A 282 8.48 1.66 -5.78
N THR A 283 7.18 1.91 -5.81
CA THR A 283 6.57 3.00 -5.02
C THR A 283 6.31 2.56 -3.59
N PHE A 284 6.61 3.42 -2.63
CA PHE A 284 6.32 3.19 -1.21
C PHE A 284 5.55 4.37 -0.62
N ALA A 285 4.51 4.07 0.16
CA ALA A 285 3.86 5.02 1.03
C ALA A 285 4.53 4.97 2.40
N LEU A 286 5.22 6.04 2.76
CA LEU A 286 5.88 6.20 4.05
C LEU A 286 4.92 6.86 5.03
N ALA A 287 4.63 6.18 6.14
CA ALA A 287 3.74 6.63 7.20
C ALA A 287 4.37 6.39 8.58
N GLY A 288 3.74 6.90 9.63
CA GLY A 288 4.20 6.77 11.01
C GLY A 288 5.09 7.91 11.46
N ASP A 289 6.09 7.62 12.29
CA ASP A 289 6.89 8.59 13.03
C ASP A 289 8.10 9.11 12.25
N LEU A 290 7.84 9.64 11.04
CA LEU A 290 8.84 10.20 10.13
C LEU A 290 8.74 11.73 10.01
N ASN A 291 9.88 12.38 9.78
CA ASN A 291 9.92 13.81 9.47
C ASN A 291 9.30 14.14 8.10
N LYS A 292 9.41 13.21 7.13
CA LYS A 292 8.92 13.40 5.75
C LYS A 292 8.07 12.21 5.31
N PRO A 293 6.86 12.01 5.87
CA PRO A 293 5.93 11.02 5.35
C PRO A 293 5.48 11.41 3.94
N GLY A 294 5.03 10.45 3.14
CA GLY A 294 4.54 10.68 1.77
C GLY A 294 4.85 9.54 0.83
N LEU A 295 4.60 9.77 -0.47
CA LEU A 295 4.87 8.78 -1.51
C LEU A 295 6.25 9.00 -2.11
N ILE A 296 7.00 7.91 -2.25
CA ILE A 296 8.33 7.86 -2.87
C ILE A 296 8.37 6.78 -3.95
N GLU A 297 9.28 6.92 -4.91
CA GLU A 297 9.62 5.86 -5.86
C GLU A 297 11.14 5.66 -5.86
N VAL A 298 11.58 4.45 -5.53
CA VAL A 298 13.00 4.11 -5.39
C VAL A 298 13.34 2.85 -6.19
N PRO A 299 14.58 2.69 -6.66
CA PRO A 299 15.01 1.43 -7.27
C PRO A 299 15.01 0.31 -6.21
N PHE A 300 14.70 -0.90 -6.62
CA PHE A 300 14.91 -2.05 -5.74
C PHE A 300 16.37 -2.17 -5.30
N GLY A 301 16.59 -2.66 -4.08
CA GLY A 301 17.92 -2.82 -3.52
C GLY A 301 18.40 -1.65 -2.66
N ILE A 302 17.67 -0.54 -2.64
CA ILE A 302 17.86 0.49 -1.61
C ILE A 302 17.63 -0.13 -0.23
N THR A 303 18.37 0.31 0.79
CA THR A 303 18.21 -0.22 2.14
C THR A 303 17.04 0.43 2.89
N LEU A 304 16.51 -0.27 3.91
CA LEU A 304 15.51 0.34 4.80
C LEU A 304 16.07 1.60 5.48
N ARG A 305 17.36 1.61 5.83
CA ARG A 305 18.03 2.77 6.41
C ARG A 305 17.97 3.98 5.47
N GLU A 306 18.32 3.79 4.23
CA GLU A 306 18.28 4.87 3.23
C GLU A 306 16.86 5.40 3.01
N ILE A 307 15.87 4.51 2.95
CA ILE A 307 14.46 4.93 2.82
C ILE A 307 14.03 5.76 4.04
N ILE A 308 14.30 5.30 5.25
CA ILE A 308 13.80 5.91 6.48
C ILE A 308 14.55 7.22 6.79
N PHE A 309 15.87 7.21 6.70
CA PHE A 309 16.69 8.34 7.17
C PHE A 309 17.04 9.33 6.04
N ASP A 310 17.42 8.85 4.85
CA ASP A 310 17.84 9.75 3.78
C ASP A 310 16.62 10.33 3.03
N VAL A 311 15.64 9.47 2.68
CA VAL A 311 14.45 9.90 1.97
C VAL A 311 13.37 10.38 2.95
N GLY A 312 13.04 9.60 3.97
CA GLY A 312 12.04 9.91 5.00
C GLY A 312 12.47 10.96 6.02
N GLY A 313 13.75 11.36 6.01
CA GLY A 313 14.30 12.42 6.86
C GLY A 313 14.48 12.03 8.32
N GLY A 314 14.48 10.74 8.64
CA GLY A 314 14.64 10.20 10.00
C GLY A 314 13.39 10.28 10.85
N ILE A 315 13.55 9.90 12.11
CA ILE A 315 12.45 9.82 13.08
C ILE A 315 12.06 11.22 13.56
N LYS A 316 10.76 11.43 13.70
CA LYS A 316 10.18 12.69 14.14
C LYS A 316 10.64 13.07 15.55
N ASP A 317 10.75 14.38 15.79
CA ASP A 317 11.10 14.96 17.10
C ASP A 317 12.45 14.48 17.68
N GLY A 318 13.35 13.92 16.84
CA GLY A 318 14.66 13.45 17.24
C GLY A 318 14.66 12.19 18.12
N LYS A 319 13.54 11.46 18.14
CA LYS A 319 13.41 10.21 18.88
C LYS A 319 14.19 9.05 18.24
N GLY A 320 14.36 7.96 18.98
CA GLY A 320 14.97 6.74 18.53
C GLY A 320 14.08 5.94 17.57
N PHE A 321 14.69 5.30 16.57
CA PHE A 321 14.00 4.32 15.73
C PHE A 321 13.75 3.04 16.54
N LYS A 322 12.55 2.49 16.46
CA LYS A 322 12.19 1.21 17.08
C LYS A 322 11.99 0.10 16.07
N ALA A 323 11.09 0.31 15.13
CA ALA A 323 10.77 -0.68 14.11
C ALA A 323 10.19 -0.05 12.84
N VAL A 324 10.22 -0.79 11.76
CA VAL A 324 9.44 -0.52 10.55
C VAL A 324 8.58 -1.72 10.20
N GLN A 325 7.29 -1.50 10.01
CA GLN A 325 6.41 -2.51 9.46
C GLN A 325 6.37 -2.36 7.94
N THR A 326 6.61 -3.44 7.20
CA THR A 326 6.53 -3.47 5.74
C THR A 326 5.48 -4.47 5.29
N GLY A 327 4.86 -4.22 4.14
CA GLY A 327 3.91 -5.16 3.53
C GLY A 327 2.48 -5.05 4.03
N GLY A 328 2.11 -3.93 4.66
CA GLY A 328 0.75 -3.74 5.19
C GLY A 328 0.44 -4.67 6.37
N PRO A 329 -0.85 -4.84 6.74
CA PRO A 329 -1.27 -5.58 7.93
C PRO A 329 -0.92 -7.07 7.91
N MET A 330 -0.40 -7.57 6.80
CA MET A 330 0.06 -8.96 6.64
C MET A 330 1.58 -9.10 6.64
N GLY A 331 2.33 -8.02 6.85
CA GLY A 331 3.78 -8.02 6.93
C GLY A 331 4.31 -8.05 8.36
N GLY A 332 5.64 -8.07 8.51
CA GLY A 332 6.30 -8.12 9.82
C GLY A 332 6.85 -6.76 10.25
N CYS A 333 7.07 -6.62 11.55
CA CYS A 333 7.74 -5.48 12.17
C CYS A 333 9.23 -5.79 12.30
N LEU A 334 10.08 -5.01 11.65
CA LEU A 334 11.52 -5.20 11.56
C LEU A 334 12.26 -4.21 12.46
N PRO A 335 13.03 -4.65 13.47
CA PRO A 335 13.83 -3.79 14.34
C PRO A 335 15.12 -3.29 13.65
N GLU A 336 15.87 -2.47 14.36
CA GLU A 336 17.08 -1.78 13.90
C GLU A 336 18.11 -2.70 13.21
N LYS A 337 18.29 -3.94 13.68
CA LYS A 337 19.23 -4.91 13.08
C LYS A 337 18.97 -5.23 11.60
N TYR A 338 17.78 -4.88 11.08
CA TYR A 338 17.41 -5.08 9.67
C TYR A 338 17.47 -3.81 8.82
N LEU A 339 17.88 -2.67 9.38
CA LEU A 339 17.92 -1.41 8.63
C LEU A 339 18.79 -1.46 7.37
N ASP A 340 19.85 -2.29 7.38
CA ASP A 340 20.82 -2.34 6.28
C ASP A 340 20.56 -3.46 5.26
N ILE A 341 19.41 -4.15 5.36
CA ILE A 341 19.03 -5.12 4.32
C ILE A 341 18.49 -4.38 3.08
N PRO A 342 18.77 -4.91 1.87
CA PRO A 342 18.17 -4.38 0.65
C PRO A 342 16.65 -4.62 0.64
N VAL A 343 15.91 -3.63 0.16
CA VAL A 343 14.46 -3.74 0.01
C VAL A 343 14.16 -4.45 -1.30
N ASP A 344 13.94 -5.75 -1.20
CA ASP A 344 13.45 -6.62 -2.25
C ASP A 344 12.59 -7.77 -1.69
N TYR A 345 11.88 -8.50 -2.56
CA TYR A 345 10.97 -9.56 -2.13
C TYR A 345 11.66 -10.65 -1.30
N LYS A 346 12.86 -11.07 -1.70
CA LYS A 346 13.61 -12.14 -1.05
C LYS A 346 14.14 -11.74 0.31
N SER A 347 14.74 -10.55 0.38
CA SER A 347 15.39 -10.04 1.60
C SER A 347 14.37 -9.75 2.70
N LEU A 348 13.24 -9.10 2.35
CA LEU A 348 12.16 -8.84 3.31
C LEU A 348 11.50 -10.14 3.80
N THR A 349 11.30 -11.13 2.91
CA THR A 349 10.76 -12.44 3.31
C THR A 349 11.73 -13.18 4.24
N ALA A 350 13.02 -13.14 3.95
CA ALA A 350 14.04 -13.76 4.82
C ALA A 350 14.14 -13.10 6.20
N ALA A 351 13.79 -11.81 6.30
CA ALA A 351 13.73 -11.06 7.56
C ALA A 351 12.41 -11.27 8.35
N GLY A 352 11.50 -12.12 7.87
CA GLY A 352 10.22 -12.37 8.54
C GLY A 352 9.11 -11.34 8.22
N SER A 353 9.29 -10.56 7.16
CA SER A 353 8.28 -9.62 6.66
C SER A 353 7.92 -9.92 5.21
N ILE A 354 7.22 -9.02 4.54
CA ILE A 354 6.90 -9.10 3.11
C ILE A 354 7.01 -7.73 2.45
N MET A 355 7.12 -7.71 1.12
CA MET A 355 7.06 -6.47 0.34
C MET A 355 5.67 -5.82 0.38
N GLY A 356 4.63 -6.62 0.28
CA GLY A 356 3.28 -6.13 0.14
C GLY A 356 3.08 -5.23 -1.08
N SER A 357 2.11 -4.36 -1.01
CA SER A 357 1.84 -3.35 -2.05
C SER A 357 2.81 -2.16 -2.00
N GLY A 358 3.52 -1.96 -0.86
CA GLY A 358 4.49 -0.88 -0.67
C GLY A 358 4.15 0.06 0.51
N GLY A 359 3.24 -0.33 1.40
CA GLY A 359 3.04 0.38 2.67
C GLY A 359 4.22 0.17 3.61
N MET A 360 4.73 1.26 4.20
CA MET A 360 5.73 1.26 5.26
C MET A 360 5.27 2.14 6.42
N ILE A 361 5.20 1.55 7.62
CA ILE A 361 4.84 2.28 8.84
C ILE A 361 6.07 2.26 9.75
N VAL A 362 6.64 3.42 9.98
CA VAL A 362 7.82 3.61 10.84
C VAL A 362 7.37 3.97 12.24
N MET A 363 8.00 3.35 13.23
CA MET A 363 7.66 3.44 14.65
C MET A 363 8.85 3.95 15.45
N ASP A 364 8.59 4.90 16.35
CA ASP A 364 9.56 5.43 17.29
C ASP A 364 9.66 4.61 18.58
N GLU A 365 10.58 5.00 19.46
CA GLU A 365 10.85 4.35 20.75
C GLU A 365 9.63 4.32 21.71
N ASP A 366 8.67 5.22 21.54
CA ASP A 366 7.48 5.30 22.39
C ASP A 366 6.32 4.42 21.87
N THR A 367 6.52 3.68 20.79
CA THR A 367 5.51 2.77 20.24
C THR A 367 5.49 1.44 20.99
N CYS A 368 4.32 1.00 21.47
CA CYS A 368 4.15 -0.32 22.09
C CYS A 368 3.97 -1.41 21.03
N MET A 369 4.88 -2.38 20.98
CA MET A 369 4.84 -3.42 19.95
C MET A 369 3.72 -4.44 20.18
N VAL A 370 3.24 -4.61 21.41
CA VAL A 370 2.05 -5.44 21.72
C VAL A 370 0.77 -4.78 21.21
N ASP A 371 0.65 -3.46 21.37
CA ASP A 371 -0.51 -2.71 20.88
C ASP A 371 -0.52 -2.60 19.34
N ILE A 372 0.65 -2.49 18.71
CA ILE A 372 0.79 -2.55 17.24
C ILE A 372 0.35 -3.92 16.72
N ALA A 373 0.75 -5.02 17.34
CA ALA A 373 0.29 -6.35 16.96
C ALA A 373 -1.24 -6.49 17.13
N ARG A 374 -1.80 -5.92 18.21
CA ARG A 374 -3.27 -5.85 18.42
C ARG A 374 -3.96 -5.05 17.33
N PHE A 375 -3.44 -3.87 16.96
CA PHE A 375 -4.00 -3.00 15.92
C PHE A 375 -4.08 -3.71 14.56
N PHE A 376 -3.00 -4.36 14.10
CA PHE A 376 -3.02 -5.09 12.84
C PHE A 376 -3.93 -6.32 12.88
N MET A 377 -4.02 -6.98 14.04
CA MET A 377 -4.93 -8.12 14.19
C MET A 377 -6.40 -7.69 14.20
N GLU A 378 -6.72 -6.55 14.83
CA GLU A 378 -8.06 -5.95 14.80
C GLU A 378 -8.49 -5.64 13.37
N PHE A 379 -7.64 -4.94 12.62
CA PHE A 379 -7.87 -4.68 11.19
C PHE A 379 -8.10 -5.97 10.41
N THR A 380 -7.24 -6.97 10.58
CA THR A 380 -7.35 -8.23 9.80
C THR A 380 -8.59 -9.04 10.18
N GLN A 381 -8.99 -9.00 11.45
CA GLN A 381 -10.22 -9.65 11.92
C GLN A 381 -11.47 -8.98 11.33
N ASP A 382 -11.51 -7.64 11.29
CA ASP A 382 -12.63 -6.88 10.73
C ASP A 382 -12.74 -7.09 9.21
N GLU A 383 -11.62 -7.23 8.51
CA GLU A 383 -11.53 -7.44 7.06
C GLU A 383 -11.66 -8.92 6.64
N SER A 384 -11.80 -9.84 7.58
CA SER A 384 -12.00 -11.26 7.27
C SER A 384 -13.34 -11.47 6.57
N CYS A 385 -13.33 -12.12 5.39
CA CYS A 385 -14.59 -12.49 4.71
C CYS A 385 -15.42 -13.54 5.46
N GLY A 386 -14.85 -14.17 6.51
CA GLY A 386 -15.50 -15.17 7.34
C GLY A 386 -15.66 -16.55 6.71
N LYS A 387 -15.12 -16.82 5.52
CA LYS A 387 -15.32 -18.07 4.80
C LYS A 387 -14.64 -19.26 5.46
N CYS A 388 -13.36 -19.19 5.74
CA CYS A 388 -12.62 -20.29 6.38
C CYS A 388 -12.54 -20.12 7.90
N VAL A 389 -12.67 -21.24 8.63
CA VAL A 389 -12.70 -21.26 10.10
C VAL A 389 -11.39 -20.75 10.72
N PRO A 390 -10.18 -21.15 10.24
CA PRO A 390 -8.92 -20.70 10.83
C PRO A 390 -8.81 -19.17 10.85
N CYS A 391 -9.11 -18.49 9.75
CA CYS A 391 -9.11 -17.04 9.70
C CYS A 391 -10.23 -16.45 10.58
N ARG A 392 -11.51 -16.81 10.34
CA ARG A 392 -12.66 -16.21 11.05
C ARG A 392 -12.59 -16.34 12.57
N VAL A 393 -12.24 -17.51 13.07
CA VAL A 393 -12.21 -17.80 14.51
C VAL A 393 -10.84 -17.49 15.09
N GLY A 394 -9.77 -17.87 14.39
CA GLY A 394 -8.40 -17.74 14.89
C GLY A 394 -7.97 -16.30 15.05
N THR A 395 -8.21 -15.42 14.07
CA THR A 395 -7.86 -13.99 14.19
C THR A 395 -8.59 -13.34 15.37
N ARG A 396 -9.85 -13.69 15.59
CA ARG A 396 -10.60 -13.20 16.75
C ARG A 396 -9.99 -13.67 18.07
N ARG A 397 -9.57 -14.95 18.17
CA ARG A 397 -8.93 -15.47 19.38
C ARG A 397 -7.59 -14.81 19.67
N ILE A 398 -6.78 -14.58 18.64
CA ILE A 398 -5.53 -13.81 18.79
C ILE A 398 -5.82 -12.39 19.27
N LEU A 399 -6.80 -11.70 18.66
CA LEU A 399 -7.20 -10.36 19.07
C LEU A 399 -7.67 -10.29 20.53
N GLU A 400 -8.46 -11.27 20.97
CA GLU A 400 -8.92 -11.38 22.38
C GLU A 400 -7.73 -11.53 23.34
N ILE A 401 -6.70 -12.33 22.97
CA ILE A 401 -5.49 -12.50 23.79
C ILE A 401 -4.69 -11.19 23.84
N LEU A 402 -4.38 -10.59 22.69
CA LEU A 402 -3.63 -9.33 22.62
C LEU A 402 -4.34 -8.21 23.38
N THR A 403 -5.67 -8.11 23.24
CA THR A 403 -6.47 -7.12 23.96
C THR A 403 -6.38 -7.29 25.47
N ARG A 404 -6.50 -8.53 25.99
CA ARG A 404 -6.36 -8.74 27.43
C ARG A 404 -4.93 -8.46 27.94
N ILE A 405 -3.88 -8.73 27.12
CA ILE A 405 -2.50 -8.41 27.48
C ILE A 405 -2.35 -6.89 27.61
N CYS A 406 -2.81 -6.11 26.61
CA CYS A 406 -2.79 -4.64 26.66
C CYS A 406 -3.63 -4.06 27.82
N ASN A 407 -4.67 -4.78 28.26
CA ASN A 407 -5.51 -4.39 29.39
C ASN A 407 -4.97 -4.83 30.76
N GLY A 408 -3.77 -5.42 30.84
CA GLY A 408 -3.17 -5.88 32.08
C GLY A 408 -3.72 -7.22 32.60
N GLU A 409 -4.55 -7.88 31.81
CA GLU A 409 -5.19 -9.17 32.13
C GLU A 409 -4.48 -10.37 31.50
N GLY A 410 -3.27 -10.13 30.92
CA GLY A 410 -2.43 -11.18 30.35
C GLY A 410 -2.09 -12.27 31.38
N ARG A 411 -2.01 -13.50 30.92
CA ARG A 411 -1.88 -14.71 31.74
C ARG A 411 -0.64 -15.50 31.32
N GLU A 412 -0.13 -16.31 32.24
CA GLU A 412 0.86 -17.34 31.93
C GLU A 412 0.31 -18.29 30.84
N GLY A 413 1.15 -18.63 29.86
CA GLY A 413 0.77 -19.46 28.71
C GLY A 413 0.16 -18.70 27.52
N ASP A 414 -0.09 -17.38 27.64
CA ASP A 414 -0.65 -16.59 26.53
C ASP A 414 0.31 -16.49 25.33
N LEU A 415 1.61 -16.44 25.56
CA LEU A 415 2.62 -16.34 24.50
C LEU A 415 2.68 -17.63 23.67
N GLU A 416 2.72 -18.78 24.32
CA GLU A 416 2.73 -20.09 23.69
C GLU A 416 1.41 -20.36 22.93
N LEU A 417 0.30 -19.88 23.47
CA LEU A 417 -1.00 -19.98 22.81
C LEU A 417 -1.07 -19.08 21.56
N LEU A 418 -0.54 -17.84 21.63
CA LEU A 418 -0.44 -16.95 20.46
C LEU A 418 0.40 -17.58 19.35
N GLU A 419 1.58 -18.12 19.68
CA GLU A 419 2.45 -18.77 18.68
C GLU A 419 1.76 -19.98 18.03
N THR A 420 1.06 -20.79 18.82
CA THR A 420 0.33 -21.98 18.32
C THR A 420 -0.79 -21.56 17.37
N LEU A 421 -1.65 -20.63 17.78
CA LEU A 421 -2.76 -20.13 16.95
C LEU A 421 -2.24 -19.47 15.67
N CYS A 422 -1.16 -18.70 15.75
CA CYS A 422 -0.56 -18.07 14.57
C CYS A 422 -0.14 -19.11 13.53
N ARG A 423 0.55 -20.18 13.95
CA ARG A 423 1.00 -21.25 13.04
C ARG A 423 -0.18 -21.99 12.40
N GLU A 424 -1.22 -22.31 13.16
CA GLU A 424 -2.43 -22.98 12.66
C GLU A 424 -3.17 -22.10 11.63
N ILE A 425 -3.31 -20.79 11.89
CA ILE A 425 -3.96 -19.87 10.96
C ILE A 425 -3.20 -19.75 9.65
N ILE A 426 -1.87 -19.65 9.70
CA ILE A 426 -1.01 -19.60 8.51
C ILE A 426 -1.19 -20.84 7.66
N GLN A 427 -1.16 -22.03 8.29
CA GLN A 427 -1.21 -23.30 7.59
C GLN A 427 -2.58 -23.58 6.96
N ASP A 428 -3.67 -23.28 7.65
CA ASP A 428 -5.00 -23.80 7.33
C ASP A 428 -5.93 -22.75 6.69
N SER A 429 -5.47 -21.49 6.56
CA SER A 429 -6.27 -20.44 5.92
C SER A 429 -6.27 -20.57 4.39
N LEU A 430 -7.43 -20.26 3.79
CA LEU A 430 -7.68 -20.42 2.36
C LEU A 430 -6.91 -19.42 1.48
N CYS A 431 -6.71 -18.20 1.95
CA CYS A 431 -6.11 -17.11 1.16
C CYS A 431 -5.05 -16.33 1.93
N GLY A 432 -4.34 -15.45 1.19
CA GLY A 432 -3.24 -14.64 1.72
C GLY A 432 -3.60 -13.79 2.93
N LEU A 433 -4.86 -13.32 3.06
CA LEU A 433 -5.28 -12.55 4.22
C LEU A 433 -5.11 -13.33 5.51
N GLY A 434 -5.71 -14.53 5.61
CA GLY A 434 -5.55 -15.36 6.80
C GLY A 434 -4.13 -15.90 6.98
N GLN A 435 -3.44 -16.25 5.89
CA GLN A 435 -2.06 -16.74 5.93
C GLN A 435 -1.08 -15.67 6.39
N GLY A 436 -1.32 -14.40 6.09
CA GLY A 436 -0.46 -13.29 6.48
C GLY A 436 -0.85 -12.59 7.79
N ALA A 437 -2.12 -12.70 8.23
CA ALA A 437 -2.62 -12.04 9.43
C ALA A 437 -1.76 -12.23 10.69
N PRO A 438 -1.15 -13.40 10.93
CA PRO A 438 -0.30 -13.64 12.09
C PRO A 438 1.10 -13.02 12.02
N ASN A 439 1.58 -12.55 10.86
CA ASN A 439 2.96 -12.09 10.71
C ASN A 439 3.35 -10.92 11.63
N PRO A 440 2.50 -9.87 11.82
CA PRO A 440 2.81 -8.82 12.78
C PRO A 440 2.96 -9.37 14.21
N VAL A 441 2.11 -10.32 14.60
CA VAL A 441 2.18 -10.95 15.95
C VAL A 441 3.47 -11.76 16.12
N LEU A 442 3.78 -12.61 15.14
CA LEU A 442 4.98 -13.46 15.22
C LEU A 442 6.26 -12.63 15.20
N SER A 443 6.36 -11.62 14.35
CA SER A 443 7.55 -10.77 14.28
C SER A 443 7.74 -9.93 15.55
N THR A 444 6.66 -9.41 16.14
CA THR A 444 6.74 -8.68 17.40
C THR A 444 7.06 -9.60 18.58
N LEU A 445 6.53 -10.82 18.60
CA LEU A 445 6.92 -11.84 19.59
C LEU A 445 8.39 -12.26 19.46
N GLU A 446 8.91 -12.37 18.24
CA GLU A 446 10.31 -12.75 18.01
C GLU A 446 11.27 -11.64 18.43
N HIS A 447 10.94 -10.37 18.14
CA HIS A 447 11.90 -9.28 18.27
C HIS A 447 11.69 -8.39 19.51
N PHE A 448 10.51 -8.44 20.13
CA PHE A 448 10.12 -7.59 21.26
C PHE A 448 9.41 -8.41 22.36
N ARG A 449 9.86 -9.64 22.56
CA ARG A 449 9.28 -10.57 23.55
C ARG A 449 9.29 -9.99 24.96
N ASP A 450 10.31 -9.24 25.29
CA ASP A 450 10.46 -8.53 26.56
C ASP A 450 9.31 -7.56 26.84
N GLU A 451 8.78 -6.88 25.83
CA GLU A 451 7.60 -6.04 26.00
C GLU A 451 6.36 -6.86 26.36
N TYR A 452 6.16 -8.02 25.72
CA TYR A 452 5.06 -8.91 26.06
C TYR A 452 5.16 -9.44 27.50
N GLU A 453 6.37 -9.85 27.88
CA GLU A 453 6.65 -10.32 29.24
C GLU A 453 6.42 -9.23 30.28
N ALA A 454 6.83 -8.00 30.03
CA ALA A 454 6.55 -6.85 30.87
C ALA A 454 5.05 -6.60 31.03
N HIS A 455 4.25 -6.69 29.95
CA HIS A 455 2.80 -6.56 30.00
C HIS A 455 2.13 -7.68 30.82
N ILE A 456 2.60 -8.94 30.67
CA ILE A 456 1.98 -10.11 31.29
C ILE A 456 2.39 -10.25 32.75
N TYR A 457 3.70 -10.20 33.05
CA TYR A 457 4.23 -10.53 34.38
C TYR A 457 4.47 -9.31 35.26
N GLU A 458 4.98 -8.19 34.68
CA GLU A 458 5.28 -6.99 35.44
C GLU A 458 4.07 -6.03 35.51
N LYS A 459 3.02 -6.28 34.72
CA LYS A 459 1.84 -5.39 34.57
C LYS A 459 2.26 -3.94 34.24
N ARG A 460 3.23 -3.80 33.34
CA ARG A 460 3.81 -2.53 32.92
C ARG A 460 3.91 -2.45 31.40
N CYS A 461 3.60 -1.31 30.82
CA CYS A 461 3.85 -1.02 29.41
C CYS A 461 5.15 -0.22 29.27
N PRO A 462 6.24 -0.79 28.70
CA PRO A 462 7.50 -0.06 28.54
C PRO A 462 7.38 1.23 27.74
N ALA A 463 6.55 1.22 26.69
CA ALA A 463 6.26 2.37 25.85
C ALA A 463 5.25 3.36 26.45
N LYS A 464 4.71 3.08 27.62
CA LYS A 464 3.76 3.94 28.36
C LYS A 464 2.47 4.30 27.60
N THR A 465 2.03 3.49 26.67
CA THR A 465 0.85 3.72 25.82
C THR A 465 -0.38 2.92 26.26
N CYS A 466 -0.22 1.74 26.84
CA CYS A 466 -1.32 0.89 27.28
C CYS A 466 -1.92 1.41 28.59
N ARG A 467 -3.04 2.12 28.53
CA ARG A 467 -3.67 2.82 29.68
C ARG A 467 -3.88 1.96 30.92
N ALA A 468 -4.16 0.68 30.76
CA ALA A 468 -4.36 -0.24 31.87
C ALA A 468 -3.06 -0.55 32.64
N LEU A 469 -1.92 -0.34 31.99
CA LEU A 469 -0.57 -0.72 32.47
C LEU A 469 0.33 0.47 32.78
N ILE A 470 -0.24 1.68 32.87
CA ILE A 470 0.48 2.90 33.25
C ILE A 470 -0.10 3.48 34.52
N LYS A 471 0.71 4.27 35.23
CA LYS A 471 0.29 5.06 36.35
C LYS A 471 0.80 6.47 36.18
N PHE A 472 -0.05 7.46 36.52
CA PHE A 472 0.35 8.84 36.61
C PHE A 472 0.78 9.12 38.05
N VAL A 473 1.96 9.68 38.22
CA VAL A 473 2.49 10.07 39.50
C VAL A 473 2.92 11.55 39.49
N ILE A 474 2.83 12.23 40.62
CA ILE A 474 3.33 13.61 40.73
C ILE A 474 4.81 13.54 41.09
N ASN A 475 5.63 14.19 40.32
CA ASN A 475 7.03 14.43 40.58
C ASN A 475 7.13 15.54 41.66
N GLU A 476 7.63 15.17 42.83
CA GLU A 476 7.69 16.06 43.98
C GLU A 476 8.61 17.27 43.76
N GLU A 477 9.70 17.07 43.02
CA GLU A 477 10.69 18.14 42.75
C GLU A 477 10.13 19.23 41.82
N ASN A 478 9.31 18.83 40.86
CA ASN A 478 8.74 19.73 39.84
C ASN A 478 7.39 20.32 40.27
N CYS A 479 6.71 19.74 41.26
CA CYS A 479 5.36 20.13 41.64
C CYS A 479 5.35 21.42 42.47
N THR A 480 4.80 22.50 41.92
CA THR A 480 4.66 23.79 42.61
C THR A 480 3.38 23.93 43.44
N GLY A 481 2.50 22.93 43.43
CA GLY A 481 1.22 22.98 44.09
C GLY A 481 0.25 24.01 43.48
N CYS A 482 0.28 24.17 42.15
CA CYS A 482 -0.56 25.13 41.42
C CYS A 482 -2.05 24.75 41.37
N THR A 483 -2.41 23.51 41.70
CA THR A 483 -3.76 22.93 41.76
C THR A 483 -4.42 22.62 40.37
N LEU A 484 -3.81 22.98 39.25
CA LEU A 484 -4.41 22.79 37.94
C LEU A 484 -4.80 21.33 37.64
N CYS A 485 -3.91 20.38 37.96
CA CYS A 485 -4.19 18.95 37.78
C CYS A 485 -5.38 18.46 38.60
N ALA A 486 -5.52 18.93 39.85
CA ALA A 486 -6.63 18.55 40.73
C ALA A 486 -7.97 19.14 40.26
N ILE A 487 -7.98 20.42 39.85
CA ILE A 487 -9.20 21.09 39.35
C ILE A 487 -9.72 20.46 38.05
N ASN A 488 -8.82 20.02 37.18
CA ASN A 488 -9.19 19.44 35.91
C ASN A 488 -9.37 17.91 35.94
N CYS A 489 -9.18 17.26 37.09
CA CYS A 489 -9.35 15.83 37.22
C CYS A 489 -10.85 15.44 37.17
N PRO A 490 -11.32 14.69 36.13
CA PRO A 490 -12.74 14.40 35.94
C PRO A 490 -13.33 13.48 37.02
N VAL A 491 -12.46 12.75 37.73
CA VAL A 491 -12.85 11.77 38.78
C VAL A 491 -12.36 12.17 40.18
N ASN A 492 -11.81 13.36 40.33
CA ASN A 492 -11.26 13.87 41.61
C ASN A 492 -10.20 12.94 42.25
N ALA A 493 -9.42 12.24 41.42
CA ALA A 493 -8.36 11.33 41.88
C ALA A 493 -7.12 12.07 42.41
N ILE A 494 -7.04 13.40 42.34
CA ILE A 494 -5.86 14.19 42.70
C ILE A 494 -6.18 15.06 43.92
N THR A 495 -5.41 14.85 44.97
CA THR A 495 -5.55 15.60 46.24
C THR A 495 -4.28 16.39 46.53
N GLY A 496 -4.42 17.50 47.21
CA GLY A 496 -3.32 18.38 47.63
C GLY A 496 -3.78 19.77 47.97
N GLU A 497 -2.94 20.52 48.69
CA GLU A 497 -3.19 21.91 49.05
C GLU A 497 -2.37 22.84 48.15
N ARG A 498 -2.87 24.07 47.97
CA ARG A 498 -2.13 25.11 47.23
C ARG A 498 -0.72 25.32 47.79
N LYS A 499 0.29 25.35 46.94
CA LYS A 499 1.72 25.44 47.25
C LYS A 499 2.29 24.21 47.97
N LYS A 500 1.59 23.08 47.96
CA LYS A 500 2.10 21.77 48.40
C LYS A 500 2.05 20.77 47.29
N VAL A 501 2.89 19.74 47.35
CA VAL A 501 2.86 18.63 46.39
C VAL A 501 1.50 17.95 46.41
N HIS A 502 0.98 17.65 45.19
CA HIS A 502 -0.26 16.91 45.04
C HIS A 502 0.03 15.42 44.94
N VAL A 503 -0.97 14.59 45.17
CA VAL A 503 -0.90 13.13 45.09
C VAL A 503 -2.04 12.61 44.22
N ILE A 504 -1.74 11.65 43.34
CA ILE A 504 -2.76 10.96 42.54
C ILE A 504 -3.09 9.65 43.23
N ASP A 505 -4.38 9.42 43.50
CA ASP A 505 -4.89 8.14 43.99
C ASP A 505 -5.01 7.15 42.80
N PRO A 506 -4.20 6.08 42.77
CA PRO A 506 -4.19 5.16 41.64
C PRO A 506 -5.49 4.32 41.51
N ASP A 507 -6.25 4.16 42.60
CA ASP A 507 -7.48 3.38 42.63
C ASP A 507 -8.67 4.15 42.06
N ILE A 508 -8.63 5.49 42.19
CA ILE A 508 -9.66 6.42 41.64
C ILE A 508 -9.27 6.85 40.21
N CYS A 509 -7.99 6.91 39.91
CA CYS A 509 -7.48 7.44 38.64
C CYS A 509 -7.90 6.61 37.43
N THR A 510 -8.61 7.23 36.47
CA THR A 510 -9.01 6.63 35.21
C THR A 510 -7.92 6.64 34.14
N ARG A 511 -6.74 7.16 34.47
CA ARG A 511 -5.56 7.24 33.55
C ARG A 511 -5.85 8.01 32.25
N CYS A 512 -6.64 9.07 32.35
CA CYS A 512 -7.08 9.87 31.18
C CYS A 512 -6.02 10.81 30.61
N GLY A 513 -4.92 11.10 31.35
CA GLY A 513 -3.82 11.97 30.89
C GLY A 513 -4.07 13.48 31.07
N ILE A 514 -5.27 13.93 31.47
CA ILE A 514 -5.57 15.37 31.61
C ILE A 514 -4.61 16.07 32.58
N CYS A 515 -4.22 15.42 33.67
CA CYS A 515 -3.31 15.99 34.65
C CYS A 515 -1.92 16.33 34.08
N GLU A 516 -1.43 15.51 33.18
CA GLU A 516 -0.18 15.72 32.46
C GLU A 516 -0.32 16.89 31.47
N SER A 517 -1.37 16.87 30.62
CA SER A 517 -1.58 17.88 29.58
C SER A 517 -1.80 19.30 30.12
N VAL A 518 -2.31 19.45 31.34
CA VAL A 518 -2.53 20.77 31.98
C VAL A 518 -1.37 21.21 32.89
N CYS A 519 -0.34 20.38 33.07
CA CYS A 519 0.77 20.67 33.97
C CYS A 519 1.85 21.52 33.28
N ASN A 520 1.87 22.83 33.58
CA ASN A 520 2.86 23.76 33.02
C ASN A 520 4.28 23.57 33.60
N PHE A 521 4.46 22.65 34.55
CA PHE A 521 5.73 22.44 35.27
C PHE A 521 6.34 21.07 34.99
N ASN A 522 5.76 20.29 34.06
CA ASN A 522 6.17 18.93 33.77
C ASN A 522 6.34 18.07 35.04
N ALA A 523 5.39 18.24 35.99
CA ALA A 523 5.41 17.58 37.29
C ALA A 523 4.54 16.31 37.33
N VAL A 524 4.07 15.80 36.19
CA VAL A 524 3.31 14.57 36.11
C VAL A 524 4.08 13.57 35.25
N ASP A 525 4.55 12.51 35.90
CA ASP A 525 5.27 11.44 35.24
C ASP A 525 4.35 10.25 34.92
N ILE A 526 4.60 9.56 33.82
CA ILE A 526 3.96 8.30 33.46
C ILE A 526 4.95 7.17 33.78
N ILE A 527 4.53 6.23 34.64
CA ILE A 527 5.34 5.07 35.04
C ILE A 527 4.61 3.75 34.73
#